data_cff8ab9def203569c29ad695ca1f6fb3
#
_entry.id   cff8ab9def203569c29ad695ca1f6fb3
#
_cell.length_a   1.000
_cell.length_b   1.000
_cell.length_c   1.000
_cell.angle_alpha   90.00
_cell.angle_beta   90.00
_cell.angle_gamma   90.00
#
_symmetry.space_group_name_H-M   'P 1'
#
loop_
_entity.id
_entity.type
_entity.pdbx_description
1 polymer ?
#
loop_
_entity_poly.entity_id
_entity_poly.type
_entity_poly.pdbx_seq_one_letter_code
_entity_poly.pdbx_strand_id
1 'polypeptide(L)'
;VATIFSQGIAGVLSVVYIFKKYKLLFPVNADERKFHPYYMKNIIKMCMPMGLQYSITAIGAIILQFYVNALGEDAIAGFTSGYKIKNLILCPLNALGTALSSFVGQNFGAKRFDRISEGFKRTLEIGLIYSVITMIVCFFTGRYMALIFVDAADTVVVGYTVKFIRYISVFNAELALLFTARYSVQ
;
A
#
# COMPACT_ATOMS: atom_id res chain seq x y z
N VAL A 1 -9.11 1.28 20.74
CA VAL A 1 -9.85 2.50 21.12
C VAL A 1 -9.19 3.72 20.49
N ALA A 2 -7.90 4.00 20.73
CA ALA A 2 -7.19 5.18 20.21
C ALA A 2 -7.26 5.30 18.67
N THR A 3 -7.11 4.19 17.95
CA THR A 3 -7.18 4.15 16.48
C THR A 3 -8.56 4.55 15.95
N ILE A 4 -9.64 4.09 16.61
CA ILE A 4 -11.02 4.43 16.22
C ILE A 4 -11.26 5.93 16.38
N PHE A 5 -10.85 6.50 17.51
CA PHE A 5 -10.98 7.94 17.77
C PHE A 5 -10.18 8.77 16.75
N SER A 6 -8.92 8.39 16.50
CA SER A 6 -8.06 9.07 15.53
C SER A 6 -8.66 9.07 14.13
N GLN A 7 -9.13 7.90 13.67
CA GLN A 7 -9.76 7.77 12.34
C GLN A 7 -11.10 8.51 12.27
N GLY A 8 -11.89 8.50 13.36
CA GLY A 8 -13.14 9.25 13.46
C GLY A 8 -12.91 10.76 13.35
N ILE A 9 -11.96 11.30 14.10
CA ILE A 9 -11.60 12.72 14.06
C ILE A 9 -11.08 13.09 12.65
N ALA A 10 -10.18 12.29 12.08
CA ALA A 10 -9.66 12.51 10.74
C ALA A 10 -10.77 12.51 9.68
N GLY A 11 -11.74 11.59 9.80
CA GLY A 11 -12.91 11.53 8.92
C GLY A 11 -13.77 12.80 9.00
N VAL A 12 -14.12 13.22 10.23
CA VAL A 12 -14.91 14.44 10.44
C VAL A 12 -14.18 15.68 9.91
N LEU A 13 -12.88 15.84 10.22
CA LEU A 13 -12.09 16.96 9.72
C LEU A 13 -12.02 16.99 8.20
N SER A 14 -11.85 15.82 7.56
CA SER A 14 -11.82 15.70 6.09
C SER A 14 -13.15 16.14 5.48
N VAL A 15 -14.28 15.68 6.04
CA VAL A 15 -15.62 16.08 5.58
C VAL A 15 -15.82 17.58 5.74
N VAL A 16 -15.50 18.16 6.88
CA VAL A 16 -15.62 19.62 7.12
C VAL A 16 -14.74 20.41 6.15
N TYR A 17 -13.51 19.94 5.89
CA TYR A 17 -12.58 20.57 4.96
C TYR A 17 -13.13 20.56 3.52
N ILE A 18 -13.67 19.42 3.06
CA ILE A 18 -14.27 19.28 1.74
C ILE A 18 -15.46 20.22 1.60
N PHE A 19 -16.37 20.25 2.58
CA PHE A 19 -17.53 21.14 2.58
C PHE A 19 -17.15 22.63 2.53
N LYS A 20 -16.08 23.02 3.20
CA LYS A 20 -15.63 24.42 3.21
C LYS A 20 -14.90 24.84 1.93
N LYS A 21 -14.01 23.97 1.42
CA LYS A 21 -13.07 24.35 0.36
C LYS A 21 -13.52 23.92 -1.04
N TYR A 22 -14.25 22.81 -1.15
CA TYR A 22 -14.60 22.20 -2.45
C TYR A 22 -16.11 22.17 -2.67
N LYS A 23 -16.76 23.33 -2.52
CA LYS A 23 -18.22 23.47 -2.77
C LYS A 23 -18.65 22.99 -4.16
N LEU A 24 -17.73 23.04 -5.16
CA LEU A 24 -17.97 22.59 -6.53
C LEU A 24 -18.18 21.08 -6.67
N LEU A 25 -17.72 20.27 -5.68
CA LEU A 25 -17.91 18.82 -5.69
C LEU A 25 -19.30 18.38 -5.21
N PHE A 26 -20.09 19.32 -4.66
CA PHE A 26 -21.43 18.99 -4.21
C PHE A 26 -22.44 19.22 -5.34
N PRO A 27 -23.41 18.32 -5.48
CA PRO A 27 -24.44 18.44 -6.50
C PRO A 27 -25.24 19.73 -6.29
N VAL A 28 -25.17 20.60 -7.28
CA VAL A 28 -25.91 21.89 -7.29
C VAL A 28 -27.32 21.66 -7.76
N ASN A 29 -27.52 20.78 -8.75
CA ASN A 29 -28.81 20.51 -9.38
C ASN A 29 -29.52 19.32 -8.73
N ALA A 30 -30.84 19.34 -8.71
CA ALA A 30 -31.67 18.25 -8.21
C ALA A 30 -31.44 16.94 -8.98
N ASP A 31 -31.12 17.00 -10.27
CA ASP A 31 -30.85 15.85 -11.11
C ASP A 31 -29.51 15.17 -10.76
N GLU A 32 -28.49 15.92 -10.35
CA GLU A 32 -27.20 15.38 -9.90
C GLU A 32 -27.31 14.60 -8.58
N ARG A 33 -28.38 14.84 -7.80
CA ARG A 33 -28.66 14.11 -6.56
C ARG A 33 -29.40 12.79 -6.78
N LYS A 34 -29.89 12.55 -8.02
CA LYS A 34 -30.60 11.31 -8.33
C LYS A 34 -29.63 10.14 -8.44
N PHE A 35 -30.12 8.97 -8.09
CA PHE A 35 -29.40 7.72 -8.28
C PHE A 35 -29.33 7.40 -9.78
N HIS A 36 -28.10 7.32 -10.30
CA HIS A 36 -27.84 7.00 -11.70
C HIS A 36 -27.35 5.55 -11.83
N PRO A 37 -28.21 4.60 -12.20
CA PRO A 37 -27.86 3.17 -12.23
C PRO A 37 -26.69 2.86 -13.19
N TYR A 38 -26.52 3.63 -14.25
CA TYR A 38 -25.42 3.49 -15.19
C TYR A 38 -24.03 3.69 -14.51
N TYR A 39 -23.85 4.78 -13.78
CA TYR A 39 -22.59 5.05 -13.07
C TYR A 39 -22.37 4.05 -11.94
N MET A 40 -23.43 3.68 -11.23
CA MET A 40 -23.36 2.69 -10.16
C MET A 40 -22.92 1.33 -10.69
N LYS A 41 -23.48 0.87 -11.80
CA LYS A 41 -23.08 -0.38 -12.45
C LYS A 41 -21.60 -0.39 -12.83
N ASN A 42 -21.09 0.72 -13.37
CA ASN A 42 -19.68 0.85 -13.72
C ASN A 42 -18.77 0.83 -12.49
N ILE A 43 -19.15 1.53 -11.42
CA ILE A 43 -18.41 1.51 -10.14
C ILE A 43 -18.37 0.09 -9.58
N ILE A 44 -19.51 -0.60 -9.50
CA ILE A 44 -19.57 -1.98 -8.99
C ILE A 44 -18.69 -2.91 -9.84
N LYS A 45 -18.74 -2.79 -11.17
CA LYS A 45 -17.93 -3.60 -12.09
C LYS A 45 -16.43 -3.41 -11.86
N MET A 46 -15.99 -2.21 -11.48
CA MET A 46 -14.60 -1.94 -11.15
C MET A 46 -14.24 -2.37 -9.72
N CYS A 47 -15.13 -2.16 -8.77
CA CYS A 47 -14.90 -2.49 -7.35
C CYS A 47 -14.87 -3.99 -7.07
N MET A 48 -15.66 -4.81 -7.79
CA MET A 48 -15.72 -6.26 -7.56
C MET A 48 -14.36 -6.96 -7.72
N PRO A 49 -13.62 -6.79 -8.83
CA PRO A 49 -12.31 -7.42 -8.98
C PRO A 49 -11.31 -6.94 -7.93
N MET A 50 -11.36 -5.66 -7.55
CA MET A 50 -10.50 -5.10 -6.51
C MET A 50 -10.82 -5.70 -5.13
N GLY A 51 -12.12 -5.83 -4.80
CA GLY A 51 -12.58 -6.45 -3.56
C GLY A 51 -12.13 -7.91 -3.47
N LEU A 52 -12.28 -8.67 -4.55
CA LEU A 52 -11.80 -10.07 -4.62
C LEU A 52 -10.28 -10.16 -4.46
N GLN A 53 -9.52 -9.29 -5.10
CA GLN A 53 -8.06 -9.24 -4.97
C GLN A 53 -7.64 -9.00 -3.51
N TYR A 54 -8.24 -8.02 -2.82
CA TYR A 54 -7.94 -7.76 -1.41
C TYR A 54 -8.34 -8.93 -0.51
N SER A 55 -9.48 -9.57 -0.78
CA SER A 55 -9.95 -10.73 -0.02
C SER A 55 -8.99 -11.91 -0.16
N ILE A 56 -8.52 -12.23 -1.36
CA ILE A 56 -7.54 -13.30 -1.60
C ILE A 56 -6.23 -13.00 -0.87
N THR A 57 -5.75 -11.75 -0.94
CA THR A 57 -4.54 -11.33 -0.23
C THR A 57 -4.70 -11.45 1.28
N ALA A 58 -5.86 -11.07 1.82
CA ALA A 58 -6.16 -11.19 3.25
C ALA A 58 -6.21 -12.65 3.70
N ILE A 59 -6.84 -13.54 2.93
CA ILE A 59 -6.87 -14.99 3.21
C ILE A 59 -5.44 -15.54 3.23
N GLY A 60 -4.61 -15.17 2.25
CA GLY A 60 -3.19 -15.57 2.23
C GLY A 60 -2.42 -15.11 3.47
N ALA A 61 -2.68 -13.88 3.93
CA ALA A 61 -2.07 -13.36 5.16
C ALA A 61 -2.52 -14.12 6.42
N ILE A 62 -3.80 -14.51 6.50
CA ILE A 62 -4.34 -15.32 7.62
C ILE A 62 -3.68 -16.70 7.64
N ILE A 63 -3.57 -17.36 6.48
CA ILE A 63 -2.93 -18.67 6.36
C ILE A 63 -1.46 -18.57 6.80
N LEU A 64 -0.74 -17.55 6.32
CA LEU A 64 0.64 -17.32 6.72
C LEU A 64 0.76 -17.11 8.23
N GLN A 65 -0.13 -16.30 8.82
CA GLN A 65 -0.14 -16.05 10.26
C GLN A 65 -0.39 -17.33 11.07
N PHE A 66 -1.27 -18.21 10.58
CA PHE A 66 -1.53 -19.50 11.21
C PHE A 66 -0.26 -20.35 11.31
N TYR A 67 0.52 -20.46 10.23
CA TYR A 67 1.78 -21.20 10.25
C TYR A 67 2.85 -20.52 11.10
N VAL A 68 2.91 -19.19 11.10
CA VAL A 68 3.85 -18.46 11.98
C VAL A 68 3.53 -18.71 13.45
N ASN A 69 2.26 -18.75 13.81
CA ASN A 69 1.82 -19.02 15.18
C ASN A 69 2.23 -20.43 15.66
N ALA A 70 2.31 -21.39 14.74
CA ALA A 70 2.76 -22.76 15.06
C ALA A 70 4.27 -22.87 15.34
N LEU A 71 5.07 -21.84 14.98
CA LEU A 71 6.52 -21.81 15.18
C LEU A 71 6.96 -21.31 16.57
N GLY A 72 6.02 -20.87 17.41
CA GLY A 72 6.29 -20.40 18.77
C GLY A 72 6.41 -18.87 18.90
N GLU A 73 6.52 -18.41 20.14
CA GLU A 73 6.44 -16.99 20.52
C GLU A 73 7.54 -16.15 19.90
N ASP A 74 8.77 -16.63 19.86
CA ASP A 74 9.92 -15.91 19.29
C ASP A 74 9.74 -15.66 17.79
N ALA A 75 9.17 -16.64 17.07
CA ALA A 75 8.90 -16.52 15.65
C ALA A 75 7.79 -15.51 15.39
N ILE A 76 6.73 -15.49 16.23
CA ILE A 76 5.62 -14.52 16.15
C ILE A 76 6.17 -13.10 16.39
N ALA A 77 6.98 -12.92 17.43
CA ALA A 77 7.57 -11.62 17.74
C ALA A 77 8.48 -11.12 16.61
N GLY A 78 9.34 -12.00 16.08
CA GLY A 78 10.23 -11.70 14.96
C GLY A 78 9.48 -11.37 13.66
N PHE A 79 8.46 -12.15 13.32
CA PHE A 79 7.60 -11.91 12.16
C PHE A 79 6.86 -10.58 12.29
N THR A 80 6.26 -10.31 13.46
CA THR A 80 5.51 -9.07 13.72
C THR A 80 6.40 -7.83 13.59
N SER A 81 7.59 -7.89 14.15
CA SER A 81 8.59 -6.81 14.08
C SER A 81 9.06 -6.60 12.64
N GLY A 82 9.37 -7.67 11.93
CA GLY A 82 9.73 -7.63 10.52
C GLY A 82 8.61 -7.08 9.64
N TYR A 83 7.36 -7.42 9.93
CA TYR A 83 6.18 -6.92 9.21
C TYR A 83 5.99 -5.41 9.38
N LYS A 84 6.27 -4.85 10.57
CA LYS A 84 6.25 -3.39 10.78
C LYS A 84 7.31 -2.70 9.92
N ILE A 85 8.52 -3.24 9.89
CA ILE A 85 9.63 -2.71 9.07
C ILE A 85 9.29 -2.81 7.58
N LYS A 86 8.75 -3.95 7.13
CA LYS A 86 8.26 -4.13 5.76
C LYS A 86 7.28 -3.04 5.36
N ASN A 87 6.31 -2.72 6.21
CA ASN A 87 5.31 -1.70 5.90
C ASN A 87 5.94 -0.31 5.72
N LEU A 88 6.96 0.03 6.52
CA LEU A 88 7.72 1.26 6.34
C LEU A 88 8.47 1.29 5.00
N ILE A 89 9.11 0.18 4.63
CA ILE A 89 9.83 0.05 3.36
C ILE A 89 8.87 0.14 2.17
N LEU A 90 7.67 -0.41 2.26
CA LEU A 90 6.69 -0.38 1.18
C LEU A 90 5.92 0.94 1.06
N CYS A 91 5.96 1.81 2.07
CA CYS A 91 5.24 3.09 2.08
C CYS A 91 5.57 3.97 0.86
N PRO A 92 6.85 4.21 0.46
CA PRO A 92 7.16 4.99 -0.73
C PRO A 92 6.69 4.35 -2.03
N LEU A 93 6.73 3.02 -2.16
CA LEU A 93 6.21 2.31 -3.35
C LEU A 93 4.69 2.47 -3.48
N ASN A 94 3.96 2.39 -2.37
CA ASN A 94 2.53 2.65 -2.36
C ASN A 94 2.20 4.11 -2.73
N ALA A 95 3.00 5.07 -2.23
CA ALA A 95 2.84 6.48 -2.56
C ALA A 95 3.09 6.74 -4.06
N LEU A 96 4.14 6.14 -4.63
CA LEU A 96 4.42 6.19 -6.07
C LEU A 96 3.26 5.60 -6.90
N GLY A 97 2.72 4.46 -6.48
CA GLY A 97 1.57 3.82 -7.12
C GLY A 97 0.34 4.73 -7.11
N THR A 98 0.01 5.30 -5.96
CA THR A 98 -1.13 6.23 -5.82
C THR A 98 -0.97 7.48 -6.68
N ALA A 99 0.25 8.04 -6.75
CA ALA A 99 0.57 9.16 -7.62
C ALA A 99 0.40 8.79 -9.09
N LEU A 100 0.87 7.60 -9.50
CA LEU A 100 0.70 7.09 -10.86
C LEU A 100 -0.78 6.93 -11.21
N SER A 101 -1.60 6.35 -10.34
CA SER A 101 -3.04 6.20 -10.58
C SER A 101 -3.73 7.54 -10.82
N SER A 102 -3.42 8.55 -10.00
CA SER A 102 -3.94 9.91 -10.19
C SER A 102 -3.47 10.53 -11.51
N PHE A 103 -2.20 10.33 -11.86
CA PHE A 103 -1.62 10.82 -13.12
C PHE A 103 -2.27 10.16 -14.34
N VAL A 104 -2.45 8.83 -14.30
CA VAL A 104 -3.12 8.07 -15.36
C VAL A 104 -4.56 8.53 -15.52
N GLY A 105 -5.33 8.66 -14.43
CA GLY A 105 -6.71 9.13 -14.48
C GLY A 105 -6.87 10.50 -15.14
N GLN A 106 -6.01 11.47 -14.78
CA GLN A 106 -6.02 12.81 -15.37
C GLN A 106 -5.68 12.81 -16.86
N ASN A 107 -4.62 12.07 -17.26
CA ASN A 107 -4.19 12.01 -18.65
C ASN A 107 -5.12 11.15 -19.52
N PHE A 108 -5.77 10.15 -18.95
CA PHE A 108 -6.81 9.37 -19.62
C PHE A 108 -8.03 10.25 -19.95
N GLY A 109 -8.50 11.05 -18.99
CA GLY A 109 -9.56 12.02 -19.21
C GLY A 109 -9.20 13.07 -20.27
N ALA A 110 -7.93 13.47 -20.36
CA ALA A 110 -7.40 14.37 -21.37
C ALA A 110 -7.03 13.69 -22.71
N LYS A 111 -7.25 12.38 -22.85
CA LYS A 111 -6.90 11.54 -24.02
C LYS A 111 -5.42 11.59 -24.40
N ARG A 112 -4.52 11.79 -23.42
CA ARG A 112 -3.07 11.88 -23.63
C ARG A 112 -2.37 10.58 -23.27
N PHE A 113 -2.56 9.56 -24.11
CA PHE A 113 -2.05 8.20 -23.89
C PHE A 113 -0.51 8.12 -23.96
N ASP A 114 0.12 8.99 -24.74
CA ASP A 114 1.57 9.17 -24.81
C ASP A 114 2.17 9.42 -23.42
N ARG A 115 1.56 10.35 -22.65
CA ARG A 115 2.00 10.68 -21.29
C ARG A 115 1.76 9.55 -20.30
N ILE A 116 0.68 8.78 -20.46
CA ILE A 116 0.42 7.62 -19.61
C ILE A 116 1.54 6.59 -19.75
N SER A 117 1.93 6.27 -21.00
CA SER A 117 3.02 5.33 -21.26
C SER A 117 4.37 5.81 -20.68
N GLU A 118 4.67 7.09 -20.82
CA GLU A 118 5.87 7.68 -20.24
C GLU A 118 5.82 7.65 -18.71
N GLY A 119 4.71 8.07 -18.10
CA GLY A 119 4.51 8.05 -16.65
C GLY A 119 4.66 6.65 -16.06
N PHE A 120 4.13 5.63 -16.74
CA PHE A 120 4.31 4.23 -16.33
C PHE A 120 5.80 3.83 -16.33
N LYS A 121 6.53 4.11 -17.42
CA LYS A 121 7.95 3.79 -17.54
C LYS A 121 8.77 4.48 -16.45
N ARG A 122 8.57 5.78 -16.24
CA ARG A 122 9.28 6.55 -15.22
C ARG A 122 8.99 6.07 -13.80
N THR A 123 7.73 5.75 -13.51
CA THR A 123 7.36 5.21 -12.21
C THR A 123 8.00 3.85 -11.96
N LEU A 124 8.05 2.99 -13.00
CA LEU A 124 8.73 1.70 -12.92
C LEU A 124 10.23 1.86 -12.69
N GLU A 125 10.90 2.74 -13.43
CA GLU A 125 12.33 3.05 -13.26
C GLU A 125 12.62 3.50 -11.82
N ILE A 126 11.86 4.47 -11.30
CA ILE A 126 12.01 4.97 -9.93
C ILE A 126 11.76 3.85 -8.90
N GLY A 127 10.72 3.05 -9.10
CA GLY A 127 10.40 1.92 -8.24
C GLY A 127 11.47 0.85 -8.21
N LEU A 128 12.09 0.53 -9.36
CA LEU A 128 13.19 -0.43 -9.44
C LEU A 128 14.45 0.11 -8.77
N ILE A 129 14.82 1.38 -9.02
CA ILE A 129 15.97 2.02 -8.36
C ILE A 129 15.77 2.01 -6.84
N TYR A 130 14.59 2.41 -6.37
CA TYR A 130 14.24 2.38 -4.95
C TYR A 130 14.35 0.97 -4.37
N SER A 131 13.89 -0.06 -5.10
CA SER A 131 13.93 -1.46 -4.67
C SER A 131 15.37 -1.97 -4.52
N VAL A 132 16.26 -1.61 -5.44
CA VAL A 132 17.68 -1.96 -5.35
C VAL A 132 18.34 -1.27 -4.16
N ILE A 133 18.08 0.02 -3.96
CA ILE A 133 18.61 0.78 -2.82
C ILE A 133 18.13 0.15 -1.51
N THR A 134 16.83 -0.11 -1.38
CA THR A 134 16.27 -0.71 -0.15
C THR A 134 16.79 -2.12 0.09
N MET A 135 16.99 -2.92 -0.96
CA MET A 135 17.61 -4.25 -0.85
C MET A 135 19.01 -4.14 -0.24
N ILE A 136 19.86 -3.25 -0.76
CA ILE A 136 21.22 -3.03 -0.25
C ILE A 136 21.17 -2.56 1.21
N VAL A 137 20.35 -1.53 1.48
CA VAL A 137 20.20 -0.99 2.85
C VAL A 137 19.73 -2.09 3.81
N CYS A 138 18.68 -2.83 3.49
CA CYS A 138 18.14 -3.88 4.36
C CYS A 138 19.15 -5.02 4.59
N PHE A 139 19.96 -5.34 3.58
CA PHE A 139 20.96 -6.39 3.70
C PHE A 139 22.05 -6.02 4.70
N PHE A 140 22.56 -4.79 4.66
CA PHE A 140 23.63 -4.31 5.53
C PHE A 140 23.13 -3.80 6.89
N THR A 141 21.98 -3.10 6.91
CA THR A 141 21.47 -2.45 8.12
C THR A 141 20.33 -3.24 8.79
N GLY A 142 19.93 -4.39 8.27
CA GLY A 142 18.79 -5.17 8.76
C GLY A 142 18.82 -5.46 10.26
N ARG A 143 20.02 -5.69 10.84
CA ARG A 143 20.18 -5.87 12.29
C ARG A 143 19.84 -4.59 13.07
N TYR A 144 20.33 -3.45 12.63
CA TYR A 144 20.04 -2.16 13.28
C TYR A 144 18.55 -1.79 13.16
N MET A 145 17.94 -2.10 12.03
CA MET A 145 16.49 -1.90 11.84
C MET A 145 15.67 -2.81 12.77
N ALA A 146 16.10 -4.04 12.98
CA ALA A 146 15.46 -4.97 13.91
C ALA A 146 15.52 -4.44 15.36
N LEU A 147 16.64 -3.88 15.78
CA LEU A 147 16.85 -3.35 17.13
C LEU A 147 15.97 -2.12 17.47
N ILE A 148 15.35 -1.50 16.47
CA ILE A 148 14.37 -0.42 16.74
C ILE A 148 13.08 -0.98 17.36
N PHE A 149 12.74 -2.25 17.08
CA PHE A 149 11.48 -2.86 17.49
C PHE A 149 11.63 -4.05 18.45
N VAL A 150 12.86 -4.56 18.61
CA VAL A 150 13.19 -5.76 19.40
C VAL A 150 14.35 -5.42 20.31
N ASP A 151 14.29 -5.91 21.57
CA ASP A 151 15.41 -5.76 22.51
C ASP A 151 16.64 -6.49 22.00
N ALA A 152 17.81 -5.90 22.21
CA ALA A 152 19.10 -6.48 21.83
C ALA A 152 19.42 -7.78 22.58
N ALA A 153 18.82 -7.98 23.76
CA ALA A 153 18.96 -9.19 24.56
C ALA A 153 18.30 -10.41 23.90
N ASP A 154 17.20 -10.19 23.12
CA ASP A 154 16.44 -11.26 22.47
C ASP A 154 17.04 -11.64 21.12
N THR A 155 18.22 -12.23 21.15
CA THR A 155 19.00 -12.56 19.94
C THR A 155 18.26 -13.47 18.95
N VAL A 156 17.38 -14.34 19.44
CA VAL A 156 16.58 -15.26 18.62
C VAL A 156 15.55 -14.47 17.82
N VAL A 157 14.80 -13.57 18.48
CA VAL A 157 13.79 -12.72 17.85
C VAL A 157 14.43 -11.77 16.83
N VAL A 158 15.57 -11.17 17.19
CA VAL A 158 16.37 -10.34 16.26
C VAL A 158 16.77 -11.16 15.03
N GLY A 159 17.20 -12.42 15.23
CA GLY A 159 17.55 -13.32 14.14
C GLY A 159 16.39 -13.59 13.18
N TYR A 160 15.19 -13.88 13.67
CA TYR A 160 13.98 -14.03 12.84
C TYR A 160 13.63 -12.75 12.11
N THR A 161 13.66 -11.60 12.79
CA THR A 161 13.37 -10.30 12.19
C THR A 161 14.32 -9.97 11.04
N VAL A 162 15.63 -10.16 11.23
CA VAL A 162 16.66 -9.90 10.21
C VAL A 162 16.48 -10.81 9.00
N LYS A 163 16.24 -12.11 9.22
CA LYS A 163 15.97 -13.05 8.12
C LYS A 163 14.75 -12.61 7.32
N PHE A 164 13.66 -12.28 8.00
CA PHE A 164 12.43 -11.81 7.34
C PHE A 164 12.66 -10.56 6.48
N ILE A 165 13.36 -9.54 7.01
CA ILE A 165 13.66 -8.31 6.29
C ILE A 165 14.51 -8.58 5.05
N ARG A 166 15.56 -9.42 5.18
CA ARG A 166 16.42 -9.78 4.06
C ARG A 166 15.68 -10.53 2.97
N TYR A 167 14.84 -11.51 3.31
CA TYR A 167 14.06 -12.23 2.32
C TYR A 167 13.09 -11.28 1.59
N ILE A 168 12.35 -10.44 2.31
CA ILE A 168 11.40 -9.51 1.71
C ILE A 168 12.11 -8.48 0.83
N SER A 169 13.29 -7.99 1.22
CA SER A 169 14.00 -6.98 0.45
C SER A 169 14.42 -7.45 -0.93
N VAL A 170 14.69 -8.74 -1.11
CA VAL A 170 14.99 -9.34 -2.43
C VAL A 170 13.79 -9.25 -3.37
N PHE A 171 12.57 -9.43 -2.85
CA PHE A 171 11.33 -9.38 -3.64
C PHE A 171 10.76 -7.97 -3.84
N ASN A 172 11.42 -6.92 -3.33
CA ASN A 172 10.93 -5.55 -3.50
C ASN A 172 10.88 -5.09 -4.97
N ALA A 173 11.79 -5.58 -5.82
CA ALA A 173 11.79 -5.25 -7.25
C ALA A 173 10.55 -5.81 -7.96
N GLU A 174 10.15 -7.03 -7.61
CA GLU A 174 8.94 -7.67 -8.11
C GLU A 174 7.68 -6.92 -7.62
N LEU A 175 7.68 -6.50 -6.37
CA LEU A 175 6.60 -5.68 -5.81
C LEU A 175 6.51 -4.30 -6.48
N ALA A 176 7.62 -3.67 -6.86
CA ALA A 176 7.62 -2.42 -7.61
C ALA A 176 6.95 -2.58 -8.98
N LEU A 177 7.27 -3.66 -9.71
CA LEU A 177 6.62 -3.98 -10.98
C LEU A 177 5.11 -4.22 -10.80
N LEU A 178 4.75 -5.04 -9.81
CA LEU A 178 3.36 -5.37 -9.51
C LEU A 178 2.55 -4.12 -9.13
N PHE A 179 3.08 -3.25 -8.29
CA PHE A 179 2.41 -2.02 -7.88
C PHE A 179 2.25 -1.05 -9.05
N THR A 180 3.30 -0.85 -9.85
CA THR A 180 3.22 0.02 -11.03
C THR A 180 2.18 -0.48 -12.02
N ALA A 181 2.16 -1.76 -12.34
CA ALA A 181 1.16 -2.36 -13.22
C ALA A 181 -0.25 -2.25 -12.64
N ARG A 182 -0.44 -2.58 -11.37
CA ARG A 182 -1.72 -2.52 -10.69
C ARG A 182 -2.32 -1.10 -10.68
N TYR A 183 -1.54 -0.12 -10.21
CA TYR A 183 -2.02 1.26 -10.08
C TYR A 183 -2.20 1.98 -11.42
N SER A 184 -1.59 1.49 -12.50
CA SER A 184 -1.81 2.03 -13.84
C SER A 184 -3.16 1.59 -14.45
N VAL A 185 -3.75 0.51 -13.94
CA VAL A 185 -5.03 -0.04 -14.45
C VAL A 185 -6.21 0.35 -13.55
N GLN A 186 -5.95 0.78 -12.33
CA GLN A 186 -6.95 1.26 -11.37
C GLN A 186 -7.29 2.72 -11.60
#